data_48404c527ff59b545b9f2d307bf00598
#
_entry.id   48404c527ff59b545b9f2d307bf00598
#
_cell.length_a   1.000
_cell.length_b   1.000
_cell.length_c   1.000
_cell.angle_alpha   90.00
_cell.angle_beta   90.00
_cell.angle_gamma   90.00
#
_symmetry.space_group_name_H-M   'P 1'
#
loop_
_entity.id
_entity.type
_entity.pdbx_description
1 polymer ?
#
loop_
_entity_poly.entity_id
_entity_poly.type
_entity_poly.pdbx_seq_one_letter_code
_entity_poly.pdbx_strand_id
1 'polypeptide(L)'
;MYKALMDEPSITVVPVAREGEAIPVAAGLFIAGQNPVISIQNAGFYEAGDALRGLALGIGLPLVMFIGYRGHNRKGDTPDSAASFLEPYLHLWRVDYCVIESDDDLERVPLAFERAAATNQPFAVAIGTEYAKEGVK
;
A
#
# COMPACT_ATOMS: atom_id res chain seq x y z
N MET A 1 -5.88 7.93 9.80
CA MET A 1 -5.99 6.50 9.45
C MET A 1 -5.65 5.58 10.63
N TYR A 2 -4.44 5.58 11.22
CA TYR A 2 -4.03 4.63 12.28
C TYR A 2 -5.01 4.56 13.47
N LYS A 3 -5.42 5.71 14.03
CA LYS A 3 -6.37 5.73 15.15
C LYS A 3 -7.71 5.08 14.76
N ALA A 4 -8.24 5.37 13.57
CA ALA A 4 -9.50 4.80 13.11
C ALA A 4 -9.43 3.28 12.96
N LEU A 5 -8.27 2.75 12.51
CA LEU A 5 -8.04 1.29 12.43
C LEU A 5 -7.98 0.66 13.82
N MET A 6 -7.34 1.33 14.78
CA MET A 6 -7.27 0.84 16.18
C MET A 6 -8.62 0.84 16.89
N ASP A 7 -9.50 1.77 16.52
CA ASP A 7 -10.84 1.91 17.11
C ASP A 7 -11.88 0.97 16.47
N GLU A 8 -11.53 0.27 15.35
CA GLU A 8 -12.43 -0.64 14.62
C GLU A 8 -12.31 -2.09 15.13
N PRO A 9 -13.33 -2.63 15.84
CA PRO A 9 -13.23 -3.93 16.51
C PRO A 9 -13.07 -5.13 15.55
N SER A 10 -13.44 -4.97 14.29
CA SER A 10 -13.34 -6.02 13.28
C SER A 10 -11.93 -6.13 12.68
N ILE A 11 -11.04 -5.19 13.00
CA ILE A 11 -9.69 -5.11 12.46
C ILE A 11 -8.68 -5.43 13.56
N THR A 12 -7.80 -6.39 13.29
CA THR A 12 -6.62 -6.63 14.13
C THR A 12 -5.42 -5.88 13.54
N VAL A 13 -4.93 -4.88 14.26
CA VAL A 13 -3.73 -4.14 13.85
C VAL A 13 -2.48 -4.83 14.39
N VAL A 14 -1.56 -5.20 13.50
CA VAL A 14 -0.27 -5.81 13.81
C VAL A 14 0.84 -4.80 13.47
N PRO A 15 1.35 -4.04 14.45
CA PRO A 15 2.43 -3.10 14.20
C PRO A 15 3.75 -3.83 13.99
N VAL A 16 4.55 -3.37 13.03
CA VAL A 16 5.90 -3.86 12.75
C VAL A 16 6.91 -2.74 12.98
N ALA A 17 8.14 -3.11 13.35
CA ALA A 17 9.19 -2.13 13.63
C ALA A 17 9.84 -1.57 12.36
N ARG A 18 9.78 -2.33 11.26
CA ARG A 18 10.34 -1.96 9.96
C ARG A 18 9.38 -2.35 8.84
N GLU A 19 9.33 -1.54 7.81
CA GLU A 19 8.42 -1.77 6.69
C GLU A 19 8.73 -3.06 5.92
N GLY A 20 10.02 -3.44 5.83
CA GLY A 20 10.43 -4.71 5.26
C GLY A 20 9.87 -5.94 5.97
N GLU A 21 9.45 -5.81 7.23
CA GLU A 21 8.78 -6.88 7.98
C GLU A 21 7.29 -7.00 7.65
N ALA A 22 6.66 -5.92 7.16
CA ALA A 22 5.22 -5.92 6.88
C ALA A 22 4.83 -6.97 5.82
N ILE A 23 5.66 -7.14 4.79
CA ILE A 23 5.37 -8.06 3.70
C ILE A 23 5.45 -9.53 4.16
N PRO A 24 6.54 -10.01 4.82
CA PRO A 24 6.58 -11.39 5.29
C PRO A 24 5.55 -11.70 6.39
N VAL A 25 5.21 -10.72 7.25
CA VAL A 25 4.12 -10.89 8.22
C VAL A 25 2.78 -11.06 7.50
N ALA A 26 2.47 -10.20 6.54
CA ALA A 26 1.25 -10.31 5.74
C ALA A 26 1.22 -11.62 4.94
N ALA A 27 2.34 -12.04 4.37
CA ALA A 27 2.44 -13.32 3.67
C ALA A 27 2.11 -14.50 4.60
N GLY A 28 2.67 -14.52 5.81
CA GLY A 28 2.38 -15.55 6.81
C GLY A 28 0.90 -15.56 7.22
N LEU A 29 0.30 -14.39 7.45
CA LEU A 29 -1.11 -14.25 7.77
C LEU A 29 -2.00 -14.74 6.62
N PHE A 30 -1.68 -14.40 5.38
CA PHE A 30 -2.40 -14.88 4.20
C PHE A 30 -2.35 -16.40 4.08
N ILE A 31 -1.17 -17.00 4.22
CA ILE A 31 -1.01 -18.47 4.20
C ILE A 31 -1.79 -19.14 5.33
N ALA A 32 -1.92 -18.47 6.47
CA ALA A 32 -2.73 -18.93 7.60
C ALA A 32 -4.25 -18.70 7.40
N GLY A 33 -4.70 -18.26 6.21
CA GLY A 33 -6.12 -18.06 5.88
C GLY A 33 -6.70 -16.74 6.37
N GLN A 34 -5.87 -15.78 6.74
CA GLN A 34 -6.31 -14.41 7.05
C GLN A 34 -6.32 -13.53 5.80
N ASN A 35 -6.97 -12.37 5.88
CA ASN A 35 -7.01 -11.36 4.81
C ASN A 35 -6.20 -10.13 5.22
N PRO A 36 -4.87 -10.18 5.16
CA PRO A 36 -4.03 -9.07 5.57
C PRO A 36 -4.06 -7.93 4.56
N VAL A 37 -3.95 -6.72 5.08
CA VAL A 37 -3.72 -5.48 4.34
C VAL A 37 -2.47 -4.82 4.90
N ILE A 38 -1.59 -4.35 4.03
CA ILE A 38 -0.38 -3.64 4.42
C ILE A 38 -0.65 -2.14 4.37
N SER A 39 -0.22 -1.40 5.40
CA SER A 39 -0.27 0.07 5.42
C SER A 39 1.10 0.62 5.78
N ILE A 40 1.77 1.22 4.81
CA ILE A 40 3.13 1.76 4.93
C ILE A 40 3.25 3.10 4.20
N GLN A 41 4.36 3.82 4.39
CA GLN A 41 4.68 5.01 3.62
C GLN A 41 5.56 4.66 2.42
N ASN A 42 5.58 5.50 1.38
CA ASN A 42 6.41 5.25 0.18
C ASN A 42 7.90 5.05 0.49
N ALA A 43 8.48 5.79 1.44
CA ALA A 43 9.87 5.58 1.85
C ALA A 43 10.10 4.18 2.44
N GLY A 44 9.16 3.68 3.24
CA GLY A 44 9.21 2.33 3.77
C GLY A 44 8.94 1.26 2.71
N PHE A 45 8.11 1.58 1.71
CA PHE A 45 7.89 0.69 0.57
C PHE A 45 9.18 0.44 -0.22
N TYR A 46 10.05 1.46 -0.36
CA TYR A 46 11.36 1.26 -0.99
C TYR A 46 12.28 0.35 -0.15
N GLU A 47 12.26 0.49 1.16
CA GLU A 47 13.01 -0.38 2.07
C GLU A 47 12.52 -1.85 1.97
N ALA A 48 11.22 -2.06 1.77
CA ALA A 48 10.59 -3.37 1.67
C ALA A 48 10.81 -4.07 0.31
N GLY A 49 11.54 -3.47 -0.64
CA GLY A 49 11.63 -3.92 -2.03
C GLY A 49 12.07 -5.37 -2.22
N ASP A 50 13.06 -5.85 -1.47
CA ASP A 50 13.50 -7.24 -1.59
C ASP A 50 12.46 -8.24 -1.06
N ALA A 51 11.77 -7.92 0.03
CA ALA A 51 10.66 -8.72 0.53
C ALA A 51 9.49 -8.75 -0.48
N LEU A 52 9.20 -7.62 -1.12
CA LEU A 52 8.20 -7.55 -2.19
C LEU A 52 8.58 -8.47 -3.35
N ARG A 53 9.78 -8.32 -3.87
CA ARG A 53 10.30 -9.10 -4.99
C ARG A 53 10.33 -10.60 -4.70
N GLY A 54 10.98 -10.98 -3.61
CA GLY A 54 11.27 -12.38 -3.30
C GLY A 54 10.08 -13.13 -2.73
N LEU A 55 9.16 -12.45 -2.06
CA LEU A 55 8.05 -13.09 -1.37
C LEU A 55 6.71 -12.78 -2.06
N ALA A 56 6.23 -11.53 -2.04
CA ALA A 56 4.89 -11.25 -2.54
C ALA A 56 4.76 -11.53 -4.05
N LEU A 57 5.69 -11.02 -4.85
CA LEU A 57 5.72 -11.28 -6.31
C LEU A 57 6.17 -12.70 -6.64
N GLY A 58 7.21 -13.19 -5.97
CA GLY A 58 7.81 -14.48 -6.27
C GLY A 58 6.89 -15.68 -6.00
N ILE A 59 6.03 -15.60 -4.98
CA ILE A 59 5.06 -16.63 -4.62
C ILE A 59 3.69 -16.38 -5.27
N GLY A 60 3.41 -15.15 -5.70
CA GLY A 60 2.13 -14.76 -6.25
C GLY A 60 1.07 -14.56 -5.16
N LEU A 61 1.30 -13.61 -4.25
CA LEU A 61 0.38 -13.32 -3.14
C LEU A 61 -0.51 -12.11 -3.48
N PRO A 62 -1.84 -12.23 -3.37
CA PRO A 62 -2.78 -11.15 -3.66
C PRO A 62 -2.87 -10.14 -2.50
N LEU A 63 -1.75 -9.54 -2.13
CA LEU A 63 -1.67 -8.57 -1.05
C LEU A 63 -2.06 -7.17 -1.53
N VAL A 64 -2.99 -6.51 -0.84
CA VAL A 64 -3.30 -5.10 -1.07
C VAL A 64 -2.47 -4.24 -0.12
N MET A 65 -1.74 -3.28 -0.69
CA MET A 65 -0.84 -2.39 0.03
C MET A 65 -1.34 -0.95 -0.07
N PHE A 66 -1.76 -0.36 1.05
CA PHE A 66 -2.02 1.07 1.16
C PHE A 66 -0.71 1.81 1.39
N ILE A 67 -0.30 2.60 0.43
CA ILE A 67 0.99 3.32 0.44
C ILE A 67 0.73 4.81 0.61
N GLY A 68 1.11 5.38 1.76
CA GLY A 68 1.09 6.82 1.94
C GLY A 68 2.05 7.50 0.95
N TYR A 69 1.51 8.25 0.01
CA TYR A 69 2.27 8.88 -1.07
C TYR A 69 2.85 10.23 -0.59
N ARG A 70 3.79 10.18 0.37
CA ARG A 70 4.42 11.37 0.93
C ARG A 70 5.07 12.21 -0.16
N GLY A 71 4.79 13.49 -0.14
CA GLY A 71 5.32 14.46 -1.11
C GLY A 71 4.52 14.53 -2.42
N HIS A 72 3.56 13.66 -2.64
CA HIS A 72 2.70 13.74 -3.82
C HIS A 72 1.85 15.01 -3.80
N ASN A 73 1.76 15.67 -4.94
CA ASN A 73 0.76 16.68 -5.23
C ASN A 73 0.31 16.56 -6.71
N ARG A 74 -0.90 17.03 -6.99
CA ARG A 74 -1.50 16.92 -8.34
C ARG A 74 -0.75 17.70 -9.43
N LYS A 75 0.12 18.65 -9.04
CA LYS A 75 0.91 19.45 -9.98
C LYS A 75 2.20 18.74 -10.41
N GLY A 76 2.63 17.73 -9.64
CA GLY A 76 3.86 16.98 -9.93
C GLY A 76 5.16 17.73 -9.67
N ASP A 77 5.10 18.91 -9.00
CA ASP A 77 6.23 19.79 -8.76
C ASP A 77 6.80 19.66 -7.34
N THR A 78 6.72 18.48 -6.75
CA THR A 78 7.18 18.22 -5.40
C THR A 78 8.72 18.24 -5.30
N PRO A 79 9.29 18.88 -4.27
CA PRO A 79 10.71 18.77 -3.97
C PRO A 79 11.07 17.46 -3.22
N ASP A 80 10.10 16.68 -2.78
CA ASP A 80 10.33 15.44 -2.06
C ASP A 80 10.62 14.29 -3.05
N SER A 81 11.88 13.85 -3.08
CA SER A 81 12.31 12.75 -3.96
C SER A 81 11.54 11.45 -3.73
N ALA A 82 10.98 11.24 -2.54
CA ALA A 82 10.18 10.06 -2.27
C ALA A 82 8.93 10.00 -3.17
N ALA A 83 8.31 11.16 -3.49
CA ALA A 83 7.20 11.17 -4.43
C ALA A 83 7.64 10.83 -5.86
N SER A 84 8.79 11.33 -6.29
CA SER A 84 9.26 11.17 -7.67
C SER A 84 9.55 9.71 -8.05
N PHE A 85 9.78 8.84 -7.07
CA PHE A 85 10.19 7.46 -7.33
C PHE A 85 9.08 6.41 -7.14
N LEU A 86 7.92 6.76 -6.56
CA LEU A 86 6.93 5.72 -6.23
C LEU A 86 6.40 5.01 -7.49
N GLU A 87 5.86 5.74 -8.43
CA GLU A 87 5.29 5.14 -9.64
C GLU A 87 6.36 4.45 -10.52
N PRO A 88 7.55 5.05 -10.77
CA PRO A 88 8.65 4.34 -11.42
C PRO A 88 9.03 3.03 -10.72
N TYR A 89 9.00 3.00 -9.38
CA TYR A 89 9.35 1.82 -8.60
C TYR A 89 8.26 0.73 -8.71
N LEU A 90 6.98 1.12 -8.68
CA LEU A 90 5.86 0.20 -8.94
C LEU A 90 5.95 -0.40 -10.36
N HIS A 91 6.25 0.42 -11.36
CA HIS A 91 6.46 -0.04 -12.73
C HIS A 91 7.66 -1.00 -12.86
N LEU A 92 8.79 -0.70 -12.19
CA LEU A 92 9.96 -1.58 -12.17
C LEU A 92 9.61 -2.99 -11.70
N TRP A 93 8.81 -3.08 -10.63
CA TRP A 93 8.36 -4.35 -10.06
C TRP A 93 7.10 -4.91 -10.72
N ARG A 94 6.53 -4.22 -11.71
CA ARG A 94 5.28 -4.58 -12.39
C ARG A 94 4.13 -4.80 -11.41
N VAL A 95 4.06 -3.96 -10.38
CA VAL A 95 2.95 -3.94 -9.44
C VAL A 95 1.86 -3.03 -9.98
N ASP A 96 0.66 -3.56 -10.17
CA ASP A 96 -0.50 -2.77 -10.54
C ASP A 96 -0.88 -1.83 -9.38
N TYR A 97 -1.33 -0.62 -9.70
CA TYR A 97 -1.67 0.37 -8.68
C TYR A 97 -2.77 1.33 -9.12
N CYS A 98 -3.34 2.01 -8.13
CA CYS A 98 -4.16 3.19 -8.33
C CYS A 98 -3.74 4.29 -7.34
N VAL A 99 -4.11 5.54 -7.66
CA VAL A 99 -3.87 6.70 -6.79
C VAL A 99 -5.21 7.21 -6.29
N ILE A 100 -5.33 7.47 -5.00
CA ILE A 100 -6.48 8.08 -4.33
C ILE A 100 -6.12 9.52 -3.98
N GLU A 101 -6.78 10.46 -4.61
CA GLU A 101 -6.56 11.90 -4.42
C GLU A 101 -7.81 12.64 -3.91
N SER A 102 -8.98 11.98 -3.98
CA SER A 102 -10.26 12.51 -3.54
C SER A 102 -11.23 11.38 -3.16
N ASP A 103 -12.37 11.74 -2.58
CA ASP A 103 -13.44 10.78 -2.28
C ASP A 103 -14.00 10.10 -3.55
N ASP A 104 -13.94 10.77 -4.69
CA ASP A 104 -14.39 10.21 -5.98
C ASP A 104 -13.53 9.01 -6.43
N ASP A 105 -12.30 8.90 -5.90
CA ASP A 105 -11.40 7.79 -6.22
C ASP A 105 -11.62 6.55 -5.34
N LEU A 106 -12.44 6.63 -4.29
CA LEU A 106 -12.60 5.53 -3.31
C LEU A 106 -13.20 4.26 -3.94
N GLU A 107 -13.94 4.37 -5.03
CA GLU A 107 -14.44 3.22 -5.79
C GLU A 107 -13.31 2.33 -6.34
N ARG A 108 -12.08 2.85 -6.47
CA ARG A 108 -10.89 2.08 -6.90
C ARG A 108 -10.40 1.10 -5.84
N VAL A 109 -10.77 1.32 -4.57
CA VAL A 109 -10.29 0.46 -3.47
C VAL A 109 -10.85 -0.96 -3.57
N PRO A 110 -12.18 -1.19 -3.72
CA PRO A 110 -12.69 -2.54 -3.96
C PRO A 110 -12.08 -3.20 -5.19
N LEU A 111 -11.88 -2.45 -6.28
CA LEU A 111 -11.28 -2.96 -7.52
C LEU A 111 -9.82 -3.41 -7.31
N ALA A 112 -9.08 -2.77 -6.40
CA ALA A 112 -7.73 -3.20 -6.05
C ALA A 112 -7.72 -4.61 -5.44
N PHE A 113 -8.66 -4.93 -4.56
CA PHE A 113 -8.81 -6.28 -3.99
C PHE A 113 -9.21 -7.31 -5.05
N GLU A 114 -10.19 -6.97 -5.89
CA GLU A 114 -10.62 -7.84 -6.99
C GLU A 114 -9.47 -8.12 -7.95
N ARG A 115 -8.69 -7.10 -8.30
CA ARG A 115 -7.56 -7.23 -9.21
C ARG A 115 -6.45 -8.08 -8.61
N ALA A 116 -6.07 -7.82 -7.35
CA ALA A 116 -5.07 -8.63 -6.65
C ALA A 116 -5.48 -10.11 -6.61
N ALA A 117 -6.72 -10.40 -6.24
CA ALA A 117 -7.25 -11.76 -6.21
C ALA A 117 -7.27 -12.43 -7.60
N ALA A 118 -7.70 -11.71 -8.64
CA ALA A 118 -7.78 -12.24 -10.00
C ALA A 118 -6.42 -12.57 -10.61
N THR A 119 -5.38 -11.81 -10.23
CA THR A 119 -4.03 -11.97 -10.80
C THR A 119 -3.11 -12.81 -9.92
N ASN A 120 -3.48 -13.08 -8.66
CA ASN A 120 -2.59 -13.60 -7.61
C ASN A 120 -1.30 -12.79 -7.50
N GLN A 121 -1.42 -11.46 -7.57
CA GLN A 121 -0.29 -10.54 -7.48
C GLN A 121 -0.61 -9.40 -6.50
N PRO A 122 0.41 -8.79 -5.88
CA PRO A 122 0.18 -7.62 -5.05
C PRO A 122 -0.35 -6.44 -5.85
N PHE A 123 -1.17 -5.61 -5.20
CA PHE A 123 -1.70 -4.37 -5.76
C PHE A 123 -1.44 -3.20 -4.80
N ALA A 124 -1.05 -2.05 -5.31
CA ALA A 124 -0.78 -0.86 -4.51
C ALA A 124 -1.91 0.18 -4.63
N VAL A 125 -2.39 0.68 -3.50
CA VAL A 125 -3.31 1.83 -3.39
C VAL A 125 -2.51 2.99 -2.82
N ALA A 126 -2.06 3.91 -3.67
CA ALA A 126 -1.27 5.07 -3.27
C ALA A 126 -2.21 6.18 -2.77
N ILE A 127 -2.03 6.62 -1.53
CA ILE A 127 -2.86 7.67 -0.90
C ILE A 127 -2.14 9.00 -0.99
N GLY A 128 -2.68 9.93 -1.78
CA GLY A 128 -2.13 11.28 -1.95
C GLY A 128 -2.05 12.06 -0.65
N THR A 129 -0.98 12.83 -0.48
CA THR A 129 -0.73 13.59 0.76
C THR A 129 -1.79 14.67 1.00
N GLU A 130 -2.30 15.29 -0.06
CA GLU A 130 -3.33 16.32 0.03
C GLU A 130 -4.63 15.71 0.56
N TYR A 131 -5.05 14.58 0.01
CA TYR A 131 -6.21 13.84 0.48
C TYR A 131 -6.08 13.41 1.96
N ALA A 132 -4.91 12.91 2.35
CA ALA A 132 -4.66 12.52 3.74
C ALA A 132 -4.75 13.69 4.74
N LYS A 133 -4.50 14.92 4.30
CA LYS A 133 -4.64 16.12 5.15
C LYS A 133 -6.08 16.62 5.24
N GLU A 134 -6.86 16.48 4.19
CA GLU A 134 -8.27 16.91 4.19
C GLU A 134 -9.15 16.04 5.09
N GLY A 135 -8.82 14.77 5.24
CA GLY A 135 -9.52 13.83 6.10
C GLY A 135 -9.31 14.02 7.62
N VAL A 136 -8.48 14.97 8.04
CA VAL A 136 -8.20 15.29 9.45
C VAL A 136 -8.87 16.60 9.83
N LYS A 137 -10.17 16.73 9.61
CA LYS A 137 -10.99 17.81 10.20
C LYS A 137 -11.75 17.29 11.40
#